data_4376b7b7ba2fcf9f49302e83e678ce31
#
_entry.id   4376b7b7ba2fcf9f49302e83e678ce31
#
_cell.length_a   1.000
_cell.length_b   1.000
_cell.length_c   1.000
_cell.angle_alpha   90.00
_cell.angle_beta   90.00
_cell.angle_gamma   90.00
#
_symmetry.space_group_name_H-M   'P 1'
#
loop_
_entity.id
_entity.type
_entity.pdbx_description
1 polymer ?
#
loop_
_entity_poly.entity_id
_entity_poly.type
_entity_poly.pdbx_seq_one_letter_code
_entity_poly.pdbx_strand_id
1 'polypeptide(L)'
;MQENRNIRLLILLGVSILVLMFLLYISTNTSSTSVDKQLFKVDDQTNISKVVIKPVVGEPVELHFANGKWRVNNVFDADQQMIKILFATLLQTEPRREVAASIQDSVSNHIKNTGREIQLYDGENLVKQFWVGGNNRKTETYFQMPDGVPYVVQIPGYRLYIASVFELPAIEWRDKWIFNFNWQNFKSLTATFHNQQKEDFAIAMQQTFIGISGMPEADTAKLNNYLDAVSLVQANRFIVKGELPLDSLIKAGPEFSIQITDIANRNYVLEVYL
;
A
#
# COMPACT_ATOMS: atom_id res chain seq x y z
N MET A 1 -31.60 -1.59 71.34
CA MET A 1 -31.49 -0.57 70.27
C MET A 1 -30.45 -0.91 69.18
N GLN A 2 -29.34 -1.51 69.52
CA GLN A 2 -28.25 -1.87 68.58
C GLN A 2 -28.62 -3.02 67.64
N GLU A 3 -29.37 -4.00 68.13
CA GLU A 3 -29.77 -5.18 67.36
C GLU A 3 -30.67 -4.83 66.15
N ASN A 4 -31.68 -3.96 66.37
CA ASN A 4 -32.57 -3.50 65.28
C ASN A 4 -31.85 -2.66 64.24
N ARG A 5 -30.76 -2.02 64.63
CA ARG A 5 -29.91 -1.25 63.69
C ARG A 5 -29.06 -2.19 62.81
N ASN A 6 -28.54 -3.25 63.40
CA ASN A 6 -27.75 -4.26 62.69
C ASN A 6 -28.60 -5.08 61.72
N ILE A 7 -29.86 -5.40 62.08
CA ILE A 7 -30.80 -6.09 61.19
C ILE A 7 -31.15 -5.19 59.99
N ARG A 8 -31.39 -3.90 60.22
CA ARG A 8 -31.63 -2.97 59.10
C ARG A 8 -30.45 -2.83 58.14
N LEU A 9 -29.21 -2.82 58.67
CA LEU A 9 -27.99 -2.77 57.87
C LEU A 9 -27.79 -4.08 57.06
N LEU A 10 -28.10 -5.24 57.64
CA LEU A 10 -28.08 -6.53 56.97
C LEU A 10 -29.09 -6.60 55.82
N ILE A 11 -30.32 -6.10 56.02
CA ILE A 11 -31.34 -6.04 54.99
C ILE A 11 -30.89 -5.10 53.87
N LEU A 12 -30.33 -3.93 54.20
CA LEU A 12 -29.82 -2.98 53.22
C LEU A 12 -28.65 -3.54 52.40
N LEU A 13 -27.76 -4.29 53.04
CA LEU A 13 -26.68 -5.00 52.35
C LEU A 13 -27.25 -6.07 51.40
N GLY A 14 -28.21 -6.88 51.85
CA GLY A 14 -28.87 -7.89 51.04
C GLY A 14 -29.54 -7.31 49.80
N VAL A 15 -30.26 -6.21 49.97
CA VAL A 15 -30.90 -5.47 48.84
C VAL A 15 -29.86 -4.91 47.87
N SER A 16 -28.72 -4.37 48.37
CA SER A 16 -27.68 -3.84 47.51
C SER A 16 -27.00 -4.92 46.69
N ILE A 17 -26.79 -6.12 47.26
CA ILE A 17 -26.21 -7.30 46.56
C ILE A 17 -27.23 -7.76 45.47
N LEU A 18 -28.51 -7.82 45.76
CA LEU A 18 -29.53 -8.19 44.78
C LEU A 18 -29.58 -7.21 43.61
N VAL A 19 -29.55 -5.90 43.89
CA VAL A 19 -29.48 -4.87 42.85
C VAL A 19 -28.22 -5.01 41.99
N LEU A 20 -27.08 -5.29 42.61
CA LEU A 20 -25.81 -5.48 41.91
C LEU A 20 -25.83 -6.74 41.03
N MET A 21 -26.36 -7.86 41.54
CA MET A 21 -26.58 -9.08 40.75
C MET A 21 -27.56 -8.84 39.57
N PHE A 22 -28.61 -8.08 39.78
CA PHE A 22 -29.56 -7.73 38.74
C PHE A 22 -28.95 -6.85 37.66
N LEU A 23 -28.11 -5.88 38.03
CA LEU A 23 -27.38 -5.04 37.10
C LEU A 23 -26.34 -5.87 36.32
N LEU A 24 -25.61 -6.80 36.97
CA LEU A 24 -24.71 -7.73 36.31
C LEU A 24 -25.45 -8.65 35.35
N TYR A 25 -26.62 -9.17 35.74
CA TYR A 25 -27.44 -10.03 34.88
C TYR A 25 -27.94 -9.27 33.63
N ILE A 26 -28.37 -8.03 33.75
CA ILE A 26 -28.74 -7.18 32.62
C ILE A 26 -27.52 -6.88 31.78
N SER A 27 -26.36 -6.59 32.39
CA SER A 27 -25.11 -6.30 31.68
C SER A 27 -24.58 -7.51 30.92
N THR A 28 -24.72 -8.73 31.43
CA THR A 28 -24.31 -9.95 30.72
C THR A 28 -25.30 -10.38 29.65
N ASN A 29 -26.59 -10.03 29.79
CA ASN A 29 -27.62 -10.27 28.76
C ASN A 29 -27.70 -9.18 27.69
N THR A 30 -27.00 -8.06 27.84
CA THR A 30 -26.78 -7.18 26.73
C THR A 30 -25.81 -7.94 25.82
N SER A 31 -26.34 -8.67 24.83
CA SER A 31 -25.57 -9.37 23.81
C SER A 31 -24.56 -8.36 23.25
N SER A 32 -23.31 -8.44 23.69
CA SER A 32 -22.22 -7.97 22.89
C SER A 32 -22.32 -8.82 21.63
N THR A 33 -22.91 -8.27 20.58
CA THR A 33 -22.83 -8.86 19.26
C THR A 33 -21.33 -8.98 19.02
N SER A 34 -20.79 -10.18 19.23
CA SER A 34 -19.36 -10.42 19.02
C SER A 34 -19.14 -10.26 17.54
N VAL A 35 -18.64 -9.09 17.17
CA VAL A 35 -18.33 -8.79 15.78
C VAL A 35 -17.33 -9.82 15.30
N ASP A 36 -17.64 -10.51 14.21
CA ASP A 36 -16.71 -11.46 13.61
C ASP A 36 -15.46 -10.73 13.10
N LYS A 37 -14.37 -10.88 13.83
CA LYS A 37 -13.09 -10.23 13.53
C LYS A 37 -12.45 -10.76 12.24
N GLN A 38 -12.92 -11.90 11.72
CA GLN A 38 -12.40 -12.52 10.51
C GLN A 38 -13.20 -12.11 9.25
N LEU A 39 -14.31 -11.37 9.41
CA LEU A 39 -15.25 -11.06 8.34
C LEU A 39 -14.59 -10.57 7.05
N PHE A 40 -13.58 -9.69 7.15
CA PHE A 40 -12.87 -9.11 6.00
C PHE A 40 -11.49 -9.73 5.75
N LYS A 41 -11.01 -10.62 6.61
CA LYS A 41 -9.72 -11.29 6.43
C LYS A 41 -9.78 -12.35 5.35
N VAL A 42 -8.65 -12.62 4.76
CA VAL A 42 -8.45 -13.72 3.82
C VAL A 42 -7.61 -14.77 4.52
N ASP A 43 -8.11 -16.00 4.59
CA ASP A 43 -7.51 -17.08 5.38
C ASP A 43 -6.15 -17.53 4.81
N ASP A 44 -6.00 -17.54 3.48
CA ASP A 44 -4.75 -17.87 2.80
C ASP A 44 -4.38 -16.80 1.78
N GLN A 45 -3.47 -15.92 2.16
CA GLN A 45 -3.00 -14.83 1.29
C GLN A 45 -2.02 -15.31 0.21
N THR A 46 -1.43 -16.49 0.39
CA THR A 46 -0.47 -17.03 -0.58
C THR A 46 -1.13 -17.39 -1.90
N ASN A 47 -2.44 -17.64 -1.88
CA ASN A 47 -3.23 -17.99 -3.05
C ASN A 47 -3.82 -16.78 -3.79
N ILE A 48 -3.75 -15.57 -3.23
CA ILE A 48 -4.25 -14.39 -3.94
C ILE A 48 -3.29 -14.03 -5.06
N SER A 49 -3.77 -14.18 -6.29
CA SER A 49 -3.02 -13.88 -7.51
C SER A 49 -3.45 -12.59 -8.19
N LYS A 50 -4.64 -12.04 -7.85
CA LYS A 50 -5.14 -10.79 -8.41
C LYS A 50 -5.96 -10.02 -7.39
N VAL A 51 -5.71 -8.71 -7.33
CA VAL A 51 -6.50 -7.75 -6.54
C VAL A 51 -7.02 -6.68 -7.49
N VAL A 52 -8.32 -6.44 -7.47
CA VAL A 52 -8.96 -5.39 -8.27
C VAL A 52 -9.56 -4.36 -7.33
N ILE A 53 -9.15 -3.11 -7.49
CA ILE A 53 -9.65 -1.95 -6.75
C ILE A 53 -10.45 -1.10 -7.73
N LYS A 54 -11.79 -1.16 -7.64
CA LYS A 54 -12.68 -0.45 -8.55
C LYS A 54 -13.21 0.83 -7.89
N PRO A 55 -12.83 2.02 -8.37
CA PRO A 55 -13.48 3.25 -7.96
C PRO A 55 -14.89 3.33 -8.56
N VAL A 56 -15.76 4.10 -7.93
CA VAL A 56 -17.09 4.39 -8.50
C VAL A 56 -16.97 5.20 -9.80
N VAL A 57 -15.96 6.08 -9.86
CA VAL A 57 -15.65 6.89 -11.04
C VAL A 57 -14.17 6.78 -11.34
N GLY A 58 -13.83 6.45 -12.58
CA GLY A 58 -12.45 6.29 -13.04
C GLY A 58 -12.08 4.83 -13.38
N GLU A 59 -10.83 4.65 -13.78
CA GLU A 59 -10.33 3.33 -14.17
C GLU A 59 -9.99 2.47 -12.96
N PRO A 60 -10.26 1.16 -13.02
CA PRO A 60 -9.87 0.23 -11.97
C PRO A 60 -8.34 0.11 -11.89
N VAL A 61 -7.86 -0.21 -10.69
CA VAL A 61 -6.49 -0.63 -10.45
C VAL A 61 -6.49 -2.15 -10.34
N GLU A 62 -5.81 -2.80 -11.27
CA GLU A 62 -5.61 -4.25 -11.25
C GLU A 62 -4.17 -4.57 -10.84
N LEU A 63 -4.02 -5.27 -9.74
CA LEU A 63 -2.74 -5.80 -9.28
C LEU A 63 -2.76 -7.30 -9.56
N HIS A 64 -1.89 -7.75 -10.44
CA HIS A 64 -1.85 -9.14 -10.89
C HIS A 64 -0.47 -9.74 -10.66
N PHE A 65 -0.41 -10.92 -10.03
CA PHE A 65 0.83 -11.67 -9.82
C PHE A 65 1.07 -12.60 -11.00
N ALA A 66 2.14 -12.32 -11.76
CA ALA A 66 2.54 -13.11 -12.90
C ALA A 66 4.07 -13.20 -12.99
N ASN A 67 4.59 -14.38 -13.34
CA ASN A 67 6.04 -14.62 -13.52
C ASN A 67 6.87 -14.21 -12.29
N GLY A 68 6.36 -14.47 -11.08
CA GLY A 68 7.06 -14.17 -9.82
C GLY A 68 7.03 -12.68 -9.40
N LYS A 69 6.25 -11.84 -10.07
CA LYS A 69 6.14 -10.40 -9.81
C LYS A 69 4.69 -9.93 -9.82
N TRP A 70 4.41 -8.91 -9.00
CA TRP A 70 3.18 -8.16 -9.09
C TRP A 70 3.27 -7.09 -10.19
N ARG A 71 2.21 -6.95 -10.96
CA ARG A 71 2.09 -5.95 -12.03
C ARG A 71 0.86 -5.09 -11.85
N VAL A 72 0.96 -3.83 -12.23
CA VAL A 72 -0.14 -2.86 -12.24
C VAL A 72 -0.75 -2.84 -13.65
N ASN A 73 -2.03 -3.14 -13.76
CA ASN A 73 -2.80 -3.15 -15.01
C ASN A 73 -2.13 -3.97 -16.11
N ASN A 74 -1.40 -5.03 -15.76
CA ASN A 74 -0.61 -5.89 -16.65
C ASN A 74 0.49 -5.17 -17.48
N VAL A 75 0.74 -3.89 -17.23
CA VAL A 75 1.66 -3.06 -18.02
C VAL A 75 2.95 -2.77 -17.24
N PHE A 76 2.84 -2.33 -16.00
CA PHE A 76 3.97 -1.87 -15.20
C PHE A 76 4.28 -2.84 -14.06
N ASP A 77 5.55 -2.93 -13.67
CA ASP A 77 5.93 -3.62 -12.43
C ASP A 77 5.35 -2.85 -11.23
N ALA A 78 4.84 -3.57 -10.24
CA ALA A 78 4.29 -2.98 -9.03
C ALA A 78 5.37 -2.75 -7.98
N ASP A 79 5.25 -1.67 -7.22
CA ASP A 79 6.06 -1.41 -6.05
C ASP A 79 5.83 -2.50 -4.99
N GLN A 80 6.87 -3.28 -4.71
CA GLN A 80 6.80 -4.41 -3.78
C GLN A 80 6.48 -3.99 -2.34
N GLN A 81 6.87 -2.77 -1.95
CA GLN A 81 6.55 -2.25 -0.62
C GLN A 81 5.05 -1.91 -0.53
N MET A 82 4.49 -1.32 -1.57
CA MET A 82 3.06 -1.04 -1.63
C MET A 82 2.23 -2.31 -1.64
N ILE A 83 2.67 -3.36 -2.34
CA ILE A 83 2.03 -4.68 -2.30
C ILE A 83 2.08 -5.26 -0.88
N LYS A 84 3.21 -5.19 -0.20
CA LYS A 84 3.33 -5.63 1.21
C LYS A 84 2.40 -4.85 2.13
N ILE A 85 2.29 -3.53 1.95
CA ILE A 85 1.38 -2.68 2.73
C ILE A 85 -0.07 -3.09 2.49
N LEU A 86 -0.48 -3.34 1.25
CA LEU A 86 -1.82 -3.80 0.92
C LEU A 86 -2.17 -5.10 1.65
N PHE A 87 -1.33 -6.12 1.52
CA PHE A 87 -1.57 -7.41 2.15
C PHE A 87 -1.51 -7.33 3.69
N ALA A 88 -0.57 -6.56 4.24
CA ALA A 88 -0.54 -6.30 5.68
C ALA A 88 -1.83 -5.62 6.16
N THR A 89 -2.35 -4.67 5.38
CA THR A 89 -3.61 -3.99 5.67
C THR A 89 -4.78 -4.98 5.64
N LEU A 90 -4.88 -5.82 4.61
CA LEU A 90 -5.94 -6.83 4.49
C LEU A 90 -5.89 -7.88 5.62
N LEU A 91 -4.69 -8.26 6.05
CA LEU A 91 -4.49 -9.23 7.13
C LEU A 91 -4.82 -8.68 8.51
N GLN A 92 -4.44 -7.43 8.77
CA GLN A 92 -4.52 -6.84 10.13
C GLN A 92 -5.83 -6.10 10.39
N THR A 93 -6.57 -5.73 9.31
CA THR A 93 -7.83 -5.02 9.46
C THR A 93 -8.90 -5.94 10.02
N GLU A 94 -9.53 -5.49 11.10
CA GLU A 94 -10.65 -6.18 11.73
C GLU A 94 -11.83 -5.23 11.96
N PRO A 95 -13.07 -5.73 11.91
CA PRO A 95 -14.24 -4.97 12.34
C PRO A 95 -14.10 -4.61 13.81
N ARG A 96 -14.32 -3.33 14.12
CA ARG A 96 -14.37 -2.82 15.49
C ARG A 96 -15.79 -2.85 16.03
N ARG A 97 -16.75 -2.40 15.22
CA ARG A 97 -18.18 -2.32 15.54
C ARG A 97 -19.00 -2.14 14.28
N GLU A 98 -20.24 -2.53 14.31
CA GLU A 98 -21.20 -2.12 13.29
C GLU A 98 -21.42 -0.61 13.32
N VAL A 99 -21.75 -0.04 12.19
CA VAL A 99 -22.24 1.34 12.12
C VAL A 99 -23.61 1.39 12.80
N ALA A 100 -23.90 2.46 13.56
CA ALA A 100 -25.16 2.59 14.27
C ALA A 100 -26.35 2.51 13.30
N ALA A 101 -27.39 1.73 13.67
CA ALA A 101 -28.54 1.46 12.82
C ALA A 101 -29.19 2.71 12.21
N SER A 102 -29.21 3.82 12.99
CA SER A 102 -29.79 5.10 12.55
C SER A 102 -29.08 5.75 11.36
N ILE A 103 -27.82 5.37 11.05
CA ILE A 103 -27.02 5.95 9.98
C ILE A 103 -26.47 4.89 8.99
N GLN A 104 -26.81 3.61 9.17
CA GLN A 104 -26.29 2.52 8.32
C GLN A 104 -26.59 2.76 6.84
N ASP A 105 -27.82 3.12 6.49
CA ASP A 105 -28.21 3.38 5.10
C ASP A 105 -27.46 4.57 4.51
N SER A 106 -27.28 5.62 5.28
CA SER A 106 -26.51 6.79 4.85
C SER A 106 -25.03 6.45 4.58
N VAL A 107 -24.41 5.70 5.50
CA VAL A 107 -23.01 5.27 5.35
C VAL A 107 -22.88 4.26 4.20
N SER A 108 -23.80 3.31 4.06
CA SER A 108 -23.80 2.34 2.96
C SER A 108 -23.89 3.04 1.60
N ASN A 109 -24.83 3.99 1.46
CA ASN A 109 -24.95 4.78 0.23
C ASN A 109 -23.71 5.63 -0.03
N HIS A 110 -23.13 6.22 1.01
CA HIS A 110 -21.88 6.98 0.86
C HIS A 110 -20.75 6.11 0.35
N ILE A 111 -20.52 4.92 0.94
CA ILE A 111 -19.48 3.98 0.52
C ILE A 111 -19.70 3.54 -0.93
N LYS A 112 -20.93 3.19 -1.30
CA LYS A 112 -21.27 2.74 -2.67
C LYS A 112 -21.14 3.85 -3.72
N ASN A 113 -21.28 5.11 -3.33
CA ASN A 113 -21.20 6.26 -4.24
C ASN A 113 -19.79 6.89 -4.33
N THR A 114 -18.96 6.74 -3.30
CA THR A 114 -17.64 7.44 -3.25
C THR A 114 -16.48 6.52 -2.93
N GLY A 115 -16.76 5.30 -2.45
CA GLY A 115 -15.77 4.33 -2.03
C GLY A 115 -15.13 3.55 -3.16
N ARG A 116 -14.59 2.40 -2.79
CA ARG A 116 -13.92 1.46 -3.69
C ARG A 116 -14.49 0.07 -3.47
N GLU A 117 -14.78 -0.64 -4.54
CA GLU A 117 -15.06 -2.07 -4.50
C GLU A 117 -13.74 -2.82 -4.62
N ILE A 118 -13.48 -3.70 -3.65
CA ILE A 118 -12.28 -4.52 -3.60
C ILE A 118 -12.67 -5.95 -3.94
N GLN A 119 -11.96 -6.55 -4.89
CA GLN A 119 -12.14 -7.93 -5.29
C GLN A 119 -10.81 -8.66 -5.23
N LEU A 120 -10.78 -9.79 -4.54
CA LEU A 120 -9.62 -10.65 -4.36
C LEU A 120 -9.84 -11.97 -5.07
N TYR A 121 -8.87 -12.38 -5.89
CA TYR A 121 -8.98 -13.59 -6.71
C TYR A 121 -7.83 -14.57 -6.46
N ASP A 122 -8.17 -15.84 -6.49
CA ASP A 122 -7.24 -16.95 -6.67
C ASP A 122 -7.41 -17.49 -8.10
N GLY A 123 -6.46 -17.21 -8.98
CA GLY A 123 -6.64 -17.39 -10.42
C GLY A 123 -7.82 -16.58 -10.94
N GLU A 124 -8.82 -17.26 -11.49
CA GLU A 124 -10.07 -16.66 -11.97
C GLU A 124 -11.20 -16.70 -10.91
N ASN A 125 -10.98 -17.35 -9.76
CA ASN A 125 -12.00 -17.50 -8.75
C ASN A 125 -12.05 -16.28 -7.84
N LEU A 126 -13.21 -15.65 -7.70
CA LEU A 126 -13.44 -14.59 -6.74
C LEU A 126 -13.48 -15.17 -5.32
N VAL A 127 -12.46 -14.88 -4.52
CA VAL A 127 -12.33 -15.35 -3.14
C VAL A 127 -13.08 -14.45 -2.17
N LYS A 128 -12.96 -13.14 -2.35
CA LYS A 128 -13.61 -12.16 -1.48
C LYS A 128 -13.90 -10.86 -2.22
N GLN A 129 -15.03 -10.25 -1.85
CA GLN A 129 -15.47 -8.96 -2.37
C GLN A 129 -16.06 -8.13 -1.25
N PHE A 130 -15.69 -6.87 -1.17
CA PHE A 130 -16.25 -5.93 -0.20
C PHE A 130 -16.02 -4.48 -0.65
N TRP A 131 -16.79 -3.57 -0.08
CA TRP A 131 -16.66 -2.14 -0.30
C TRP A 131 -15.81 -1.51 0.79
N VAL A 132 -14.99 -0.53 0.41
CA VAL A 132 -14.16 0.27 1.31
C VAL A 132 -14.45 1.74 1.10
N GLY A 133 -14.61 2.47 2.18
CA GLY A 133 -14.74 3.92 2.15
C GLY A 133 -14.40 4.53 3.50
N GLY A 134 -14.54 5.82 3.62
CA GLY A 134 -14.29 6.53 4.86
C GLY A 134 -15.25 7.69 5.08
N ASN A 135 -15.19 8.31 6.26
CA ASN A 135 -15.91 9.54 6.50
C ASN A 135 -15.21 10.74 5.83
N ASN A 136 -15.93 11.85 5.65
CA ASN A 136 -15.40 13.06 4.99
C ASN A 136 -14.15 13.64 5.67
N ARG A 137 -13.95 13.37 6.97
CA ARG A 137 -12.78 13.84 7.74
C ARG A 137 -11.59 12.88 7.65
N LYS A 138 -11.75 11.73 6.99
CA LYS A 138 -10.73 10.66 6.88
C LYS A 138 -10.19 10.17 8.24
N THR A 139 -11.09 10.10 9.23
CA THR A 139 -10.78 9.64 10.60
C THR A 139 -11.32 8.25 10.90
N GLU A 140 -12.31 7.78 10.15
CA GLU A 140 -12.89 6.44 10.25
C GLU A 140 -12.95 5.80 8.89
N THR A 141 -12.63 4.50 8.85
CA THR A 141 -12.76 3.66 7.68
C THR A 141 -13.92 2.70 7.86
N TYR A 142 -14.68 2.51 6.80
CA TYR A 142 -15.81 1.60 6.74
C TYR A 142 -15.53 0.50 5.73
N PHE A 143 -15.77 -0.76 6.13
CA PHE A 143 -15.84 -1.89 5.23
C PHE A 143 -17.25 -2.45 5.23
N GLN A 144 -17.70 -2.92 4.07
CA GLN A 144 -19.04 -3.47 3.90
C GLN A 144 -19.02 -4.65 2.92
N MET A 145 -19.56 -5.79 3.33
CA MET A 145 -19.82 -6.91 2.40
C MET A 145 -20.95 -6.53 1.44
N PRO A 146 -21.05 -7.13 0.24
CA PRO A 146 -22.06 -6.77 -0.76
C PRO A 146 -23.49 -6.70 -0.21
N ASP A 147 -23.87 -7.71 0.57
CA ASP A 147 -25.21 -7.86 1.14
C ASP A 147 -25.24 -7.59 2.67
N GLY A 148 -24.17 -7.01 3.21
CA GLY A 148 -24.01 -6.78 4.65
C GLY A 148 -24.20 -5.33 5.08
N VAL A 149 -24.18 -5.13 6.38
CA VAL A 149 -24.15 -3.80 6.99
C VAL A 149 -22.72 -3.25 7.00
N PRO A 150 -22.53 -1.91 7.01
CA PRO A 150 -21.21 -1.32 7.12
C PRO A 150 -20.63 -1.46 8.53
N TYR A 151 -19.35 -1.74 8.62
CA TYR A 151 -18.55 -1.84 9.84
C TYR A 151 -17.52 -0.71 9.89
N VAL A 152 -17.36 -0.11 11.07
CA VAL A 152 -16.15 0.68 11.38
C VAL A 152 -15.01 -0.32 11.58
N VAL A 153 -13.94 -0.19 10.82
CA VAL A 153 -12.78 -1.09 10.91
C VAL A 153 -11.59 -0.42 11.56
N GLN A 154 -10.67 -1.23 12.06
CA GLN A 154 -9.42 -0.78 12.68
C GLN A 154 -8.29 -1.78 12.42
N ILE A 155 -7.06 -1.31 12.57
CA ILE A 155 -5.89 -2.15 12.81
C ILE A 155 -5.57 -2.01 14.31
N PRO A 156 -5.59 -3.11 15.11
CA PRO A 156 -5.36 -3.03 16.55
C PRO A 156 -4.04 -2.34 16.89
N GLY A 157 -4.08 -1.42 17.84
CA GLY A 157 -2.90 -0.65 18.27
C GLY A 157 -2.56 0.56 17.39
N TYR A 158 -3.24 0.76 16.25
CA TYR A 158 -2.98 1.87 15.35
C TYR A 158 -4.22 2.76 15.14
N ARG A 159 -4.00 4.07 15.02
CA ARG A 159 -5.03 5.05 14.65
C ARG A 159 -4.75 5.53 13.24
N LEU A 160 -5.16 4.74 12.26
CA LEU A 160 -4.90 4.99 10.84
C LEU A 160 -6.21 5.13 10.06
N TYR A 161 -6.19 5.97 9.04
CA TYR A 161 -7.21 5.99 8.01
C TYR A 161 -6.88 4.90 6.98
N ILE A 162 -7.44 3.70 7.18
CA ILE A 162 -7.10 2.49 6.43
C ILE A 162 -7.51 2.59 4.96
N ALA A 163 -8.62 3.29 4.67
CA ALA A 163 -9.11 3.43 3.29
C ALA A 163 -8.10 4.12 2.36
N SER A 164 -7.14 4.88 2.89
CA SER A 164 -6.12 5.58 2.10
C SER A 164 -5.34 4.66 1.15
N VAL A 165 -5.06 3.42 1.55
CA VAL A 165 -4.36 2.44 0.71
C VAL A 165 -5.18 2.10 -0.54
N PHE A 166 -6.50 1.98 -0.41
CA PHE A 166 -7.42 1.66 -1.50
C PHE A 166 -7.82 2.88 -2.34
N GLU A 167 -7.55 4.09 -1.85
CA GLU A 167 -7.82 5.34 -2.59
C GLU A 167 -6.72 5.70 -3.60
N LEU A 168 -5.58 5.01 -3.57
CA LEU A 168 -4.43 5.29 -4.42
C LEU A 168 -4.76 5.03 -5.90
N PRO A 169 -4.41 5.94 -6.81
CA PRO A 169 -4.52 5.71 -8.25
C PRO A 169 -3.46 4.69 -8.73
N ALA A 170 -3.69 4.11 -9.91
CA ALA A 170 -2.81 3.07 -10.49
C ALA A 170 -1.34 3.50 -10.57
N ILE A 171 -1.08 4.78 -10.81
CA ILE A 171 0.26 5.34 -10.94
C ILE A 171 1.09 5.22 -9.65
N GLU A 172 0.44 5.28 -8.46
CA GLU A 172 1.13 5.18 -7.17
C GLU A 172 1.49 3.73 -6.79
N TRP A 173 0.91 2.76 -7.48
CA TRP A 173 1.25 1.35 -7.30
C TRP A 173 2.45 0.90 -8.13
N ARG A 174 2.94 1.75 -9.05
CA ARG A 174 4.05 1.43 -9.95
C ARG A 174 5.38 1.45 -9.20
N ASP A 175 6.25 0.52 -9.59
CA ASP A 175 7.65 0.54 -9.16
C ASP A 175 8.32 1.84 -9.59
N LYS A 176 8.96 2.51 -8.62
CA LYS A 176 9.63 3.81 -8.80
C LYS A 176 11.12 3.69 -9.07
N TRP A 177 11.67 2.47 -9.05
CA TRP A 177 13.08 2.26 -9.40
C TRP A 177 13.33 2.59 -10.87
N ILE A 178 14.33 3.44 -11.11
CA ILE A 178 14.72 3.82 -12.47
C ILE A 178 15.55 2.71 -13.10
N PHE A 179 16.50 2.19 -12.31
CA PHE A 179 17.33 1.07 -12.72
C PHE A 179 16.99 -0.17 -11.90
N ASN A 180 16.61 -1.24 -12.57
CA ASN A 180 16.34 -2.53 -11.92
C ASN A 180 17.46 -3.51 -12.25
N PHE A 181 18.67 -3.25 -11.76
CA PHE A 181 19.81 -4.13 -11.91
C PHE A 181 20.48 -4.37 -10.55
N ASN A 182 21.27 -5.44 -10.46
CA ASN A 182 22.18 -5.68 -9.36
C ASN A 182 23.62 -5.77 -9.88
N TRP A 183 24.58 -5.58 -9.00
CA TRP A 183 26.00 -5.57 -9.34
C TRP A 183 26.50 -6.89 -9.96
N GLN A 184 25.87 -8.01 -9.64
CA GLN A 184 26.19 -9.30 -10.23
C GLN A 184 25.89 -9.35 -11.72
N ASN A 185 24.95 -8.55 -12.18
CA ASN A 185 24.50 -8.46 -13.56
C ASN A 185 25.05 -7.21 -14.29
N PHE A 186 25.83 -6.38 -13.62
CA PHE A 186 26.38 -5.16 -14.21
C PHE A 186 27.44 -5.49 -15.27
N LYS A 187 27.35 -4.84 -16.44
CA LYS A 187 28.35 -4.92 -17.50
C LYS A 187 29.03 -3.58 -17.74
N SER A 188 28.24 -2.53 -18.00
CA SER A 188 28.76 -1.19 -18.23
C SER A 188 27.74 -0.10 -17.92
N LEU A 189 28.26 1.10 -17.62
CA LEU A 189 27.52 2.35 -17.50
C LEU A 189 28.20 3.40 -18.37
N THR A 190 27.43 4.13 -19.16
CA THR A 190 27.88 5.30 -19.91
C THR A 190 27.06 6.51 -19.47
N ALA A 191 27.74 7.57 -19.08
CA ALA A 191 27.16 8.87 -18.81
C ALA A 191 27.58 9.85 -19.90
N THR A 192 26.58 10.51 -20.53
CA THR A 192 26.79 11.45 -21.62
C THR A 192 26.18 12.80 -21.23
N PHE A 193 26.98 13.86 -21.26
CA PHE A 193 26.58 15.23 -20.96
C PHE A 193 26.48 16.04 -22.24
N HIS A 194 25.26 16.33 -22.69
CA HIS A 194 25.06 16.87 -24.04
C HIS A 194 25.62 18.29 -24.23
N ASN A 195 25.69 19.06 -23.16
CA ASN A 195 26.24 20.43 -23.19
C ASN A 195 27.70 20.50 -22.75
N GLN A 196 28.25 19.43 -22.17
CA GLN A 196 29.59 19.37 -21.56
C GLN A 196 30.28 18.04 -21.89
N GLN A 197 30.47 17.73 -23.16
CA GLN A 197 31.01 16.43 -23.64
C GLN A 197 32.35 16.03 -23.03
N LYS A 198 33.13 17.00 -22.49
CA LYS A 198 34.37 16.70 -21.76
C LYS A 198 34.18 15.96 -20.45
N GLU A 199 32.93 15.94 -19.95
CA GLU A 199 32.55 15.25 -18.71
C GLU A 199 32.00 13.84 -18.97
N ASP A 200 31.90 13.45 -20.25
CA ASP A 200 31.47 12.09 -20.60
C ASP A 200 32.41 11.05 -20.01
N PHE A 201 31.86 10.01 -19.45
CA PHE A 201 32.63 8.89 -18.95
C PHE A 201 31.92 7.55 -19.14
N ALA A 202 32.70 6.51 -19.15
CA ALA A 202 32.19 5.14 -19.21
C ALA A 202 32.86 4.27 -18.14
N ILE A 203 32.03 3.49 -17.46
CA ILE A 203 32.42 2.53 -16.43
C ILE A 203 32.12 1.14 -16.99
N ALA A 204 33.08 0.24 -16.90
CA ALA A 204 32.88 -1.13 -17.38
C ALA A 204 33.53 -2.15 -16.43
N MET A 205 32.99 -3.36 -16.45
CA MET A 205 33.62 -4.51 -15.81
C MET A 205 34.87 -4.88 -16.61
N GLN A 206 36.04 -4.86 -15.98
CA GLN A 206 37.33 -5.26 -16.51
C GLN A 206 37.78 -6.55 -15.84
N GLN A 207 37.46 -7.69 -16.46
CA GLN A 207 37.67 -9.03 -15.87
C GLN A 207 36.99 -9.21 -14.49
N THR A 208 37.71 -8.89 -13.42
CA THR A 208 37.20 -9.06 -12.01
C THR A 208 37.01 -7.76 -11.25
N PHE A 209 37.33 -6.62 -11.85
CA PHE A 209 37.15 -5.31 -11.21
C PHE A 209 36.43 -4.30 -12.12
N ILE A 210 35.90 -3.29 -11.53
CA ILE A 210 35.18 -2.21 -12.22
C ILE A 210 36.15 -1.05 -12.41
N GLY A 211 36.25 -0.54 -13.65
CA GLY A 211 37.14 0.55 -14.01
C GLY A 211 36.46 1.62 -14.85
N ILE A 212 37.08 2.81 -14.90
CA ILE A 212 36.65 3.92 -15.76
C ILE A 212 37.51 3.91 -17.02
N SER A 213 36.85 4.02 -18.17
CA SER A 213 37.56 4.07 -19.46
C SER A 213 38.48 5.29 -19.52
N GLY A 214 39.76 5.07 -19.88
CA GLY A 214 40.77 6.15 -19.96
C GLY A 214 41.36 6.61 -18.61
N MET A 215 41.01 5.95 -17.50
CA MET A 215 41.52 6.30 -16.16
C MET A 215 42.04 5.03 -15.45
N PRO A 216 43.31 4.66 -15.64
CA PRO A 216 43.85 3.40 -15.12
C PRO A 216 43.96 3.33 -13.60
N GLU A 217 44.05 4.47 -12.92
CA GLU A 217 44.11 4.59 -11.44
C GLU A 217 42.87 5.22 -10.85
N ALA A 218 41.69 4.69 -11.15
CA ALA A 218 40.44 5.15 -10.57
C ALA A 218 40.35 4.75 -9.08
N ASP A 219 39.86 5.68 -8.24
CA ASP A 219 39.54 5.38 -6.85
C ASP A 219 38.34 4.42 -6.81
N THR A 220 38.60 3.15 -6.55
CA THR A 220 37.59 2.07 -6.56
C THR A 220 36.52 2.28 -5.48
N ALA A 221 36.87 2.90 -4.34
CA ALA A 221 35.88 3.16 -3.29
C ALA A 221 34.87 4.23 -3.73
N LYS A 222 35.35 5.34 -4.33
CA LYS A 222 34.46 6.35 -4.91
C LYS A 222 33.62 5.82 -6.04
N LEU A 223 34.21 4.97 -6.89
CA LEU A 223 33.51 4.35 -8.00
C LEU A 223 32.37 3.44 -7.51
N ASN A 224 32.64 2.60 -6.53
CA ASN A 224 31.62 1.75 -5.93
C ASN A 224 30.50 2.60 -5.29
N ASN A 225 30.85 3.63 -4.52
CA ASN A 225 29.85 4.54 -3.91
C ASN A 225 28.99 5.23 -4.97
N TYR A 226 29.57 5.64 -6.10
CA TYR A 226 28.83 6.23 -7.21
C TYR A 226 27.85 5.22 -7.83
N LEU A 227 28.30 4.03 -8.11
CA LEU A 227 27.48 2.98 -8.68
C LEU A 227 26.36 2.54 -7.73
N ASP A 228 26.64 2.44 -6.44
CA ASP A 228 25.61 2.19 -5.41
C ASP A 228 24.56 3.31 -5.43
N ALA A 229 24.98 4.57 -5.47
CA ALA A 229 24.06 5.71 -5.55
C ALA A 229 23.19 5.65 -6.82
N VAL A 230 23.76 5.33 -7.98
CA VAL A 230 23.03 5.18 -9.24
C VAL A 230 22.01 4.03 -9.14
N SER A 231 22.40 2.91 -8.53
CA SER A 231 21.49 1.77 -8.36
C SER A 231 20.28 2.07 -7.46
N LEU A 232 20.39 3.08 -6.60
CA LEU A 232 19.34 3.48 -5.66
C LEU A 232 18.46 4.63 -6.20
N VAL A 233 18.65 5.06 -7.44
CA VAL A 233 17.85 6.13 -8.03
C VAL A 233 16.41 5.71 -8.21
N GLN A 234 15.49 6.49 -7.63
CA GLN A 234 14.05 6.29 -7.73
C GLN A 234 13.37 7.57 -8.23
N ALA A 235 12.28 7.41 -8.97
CA ALA A 235 11.40 8.51 -9.28
C ALA A 235 10.68 8.98 -8.00
N ASN A 236 10.69 10.27 -7.73
CA ASN A 236 9.92 10.82 -6.61
C ASN A 236 8.41 10.64 -6.88
N ARG A 237 7.97 11.00 -8.09
CA ARG A 237 6.61 10.79 -8.57
C ARG A 237 6.60 10.60 -10.08
N PHE A 238 5.56 10.00 -10.58
CA PHE A 238 5.26 9.98 -12.01
C PHE A 238 4.45 11.22 -12.39
N ILE A 239 4.68 11.74 -13.60
CA ILE A 239 3.98 12.88 -14.15
C ILE A 239 2.82 12.38 -15.01
N VAL A 240 1.65 12.98 -14.84
CA VAL A 240 0.48 12.65 -15.65
C VAL A 240 0.56 13.42 -16.97
N LYS A 241 0.10 12.78 -18.05
CA LYS A 241 0.06 13.41 -19.39
C LYS A 241 -0.66 14.76 -19.33
N GLY A 242 0.00 15.80 -19.81
CA GLY A 242 -0.53 17.19 -19.82
C GLY A 242 -0.13 18.02 -18.59
N GLU A 243 0.52 17.45 -17.57
CA GLU A 243 1.00 18.20 -16.40
C GLU A 243 2.21 19.09 -16.72
N LEU A 244 3.08 18.63 -17.62
CA LEU A 244 4.24 19.39 -18.11
C LEU A 244 4.22 19.51 -19.63
N PRO A 245 4.88 20.55 -20.21
CA PRO A 245 5.03 20.70 -21.65
C PRO A 245 6.13 19.74 -22.20
N LEU A 246 5.87 18.44 -22.12
CA LEU A 246 6.83 17.39 -22.49
C LEU A 246 7.39 17.56 -23.90
N ASP A 247 6.57 17.97 -24.88
CA ASP A 247 7.01 18.18 -26.27
C ASP A 247 8.09 19.26 -26.37
N SER A 248 8.04 20.28 -25.54
CA SER A 248 9.05 21.34 -25.50
C SER A 248 10.34 20.87 -24.86
N LEU A 249 10.25 20.09 -23.79
CA LEU A 249 11.41 19.50 -23.13
C LEU A 249 12.12 18.50 -24.04
N ILE A 250 11.37 17.61 -24.69
CA ILE A 250 11.92 16.63 -25.64
C ILE A 250 12.62 17.34 -26.83
N LYS A 251 12.07 18.45 -27.33
CA LYS A 251 12.71 19.23 -28.40
C LYS A 251 13.99 19.92 -27.96
N ALA A 252 14.08 20.33 -26.71
CA ALA A 252 15.30 20.92 -26.14
C ALA A 252 16.44 19.90 -26.04
N GLY A 253 16.10 18.63 -25.95
CA GLY A 253 17.05 17.54 -25.71
C GLY A 253 17.36 17.36 -24.23
N PRO A 254 17.91 16.21 -23.84
CA PRO A 254 18.33 15.95 -22.46
C PRO A 254 19.60 16.74 -22.11
N GLU A 255 19.72 17.18 -20.86
CA GLU A 255 20.94 17.75 -20.32
C GLU A 255 22.04 16.66 -20.18
N PHE A 256 21.66 15.53 -19.64
CA PHE A 256 22.53 14.35 -19.61
C PHE A 256 21.73 13.05 -19.70
N SER A 257 22.41 11.98 -20.08
CA SER A 257 21.84 10.63 -20.11
C SER A 257 22.75 9.63 -19.41
N ILE A 258 22.16 8.65 -18.74
CA ILE A 258 22.87 7.50 -18.18
C ILE A 258 22.30 6.26 -18.84
N GLN A 259 23.17 5.49 -19.46
CA GLN A 259 22.85 4.18 -20.02
C GLN A 259 23.57 3.09 -19.24
N ILE A 260 22.83 2.12 -18.71
CA ILE A 260 23.37 0.93 -18.06
C ILE A 260 23.09 -0.27 -18.94
N THR A 261 24.12 -1.09 -19.16
CA THR A 261 24.00 -2.37 -19.87
C THR A 261 24.32 -3.51 -18.90
N ASP A 262 23.49 -4.53 -18.86
CA ASP A 262 23.74 -5.73 -18.06
C ASP A 262 24.43 -6.85 -18.87
N ILE A 263 24.81 -7.92 -18.17
CA ILE A 263 25.49 -9.09 -18.81
C ILE A 263 24.61 -9.81 -19.83
N ALA A 264 23.29 -9.65 -19.77
CA ALA A 264 22.34 -10.15 -20.77
C ALA A 264 22.14 -9.16 -21.95
N ASN A 265 22.93 -8.08 -22.02
CA ASN A 265 22.85 -6.99 -22.98
C ASN A 265 21.49 -6.24 -22.97
N ARG A 266 20.79 -6.23 -21.84
CA ARG A 266 19.63 -5.35 -21.65
C ARG A 266 20.12 -3.96 -21.34
N ASN A 267 19.50 -2.96 -21.97
CA ASN A 267 19.83 -1.55 -21.78
C ASN A 267 18.79 -0.87 -20.93
N TYR A 268 19.24 -0.12 -19.94
CA TYR A 268 18.43 0.75 -19.10
C TYR A 268 18.90 2.19 -19.36
N VAL A 269 18.01 3.06 -19.76
CA VAL A 269 18.34 4.45 -20.14
C VAL A 269 17.56 5.41 -19.26
N LEU A 270 18.27 6.36 -18.67
CA LEU A 270 17.73 7.54 -18.00
C LEU A 270 18.16 8.78 -18.77
N GLU A 271 17.20 9.57 -19.22
CA GLU A 271 17.44 10.89 -19.80
C GLU A 271 16.92 11.94 -18.83
N VAL A 272 17.72 12.97 -18.56
CA VAL A 272 17.39 14.05 -17.63
C VAL A 272 17.24 15.35 -18.39
N TYR A 273 16.11 16.00 -18.24
CA TYR A 273 15.72 17.26 -18.87
C TYR A 273 15.59 18.33 -17.79
N LEU A 274 16.09 19.55 -18.05
CA LEU A 274 16.07 20.69 -17.13
C LEU A 274 15.21 21.84 -17.69
#